data_14011c9e8516c356d82ede477f1db486
#
_entry.id   14011c9e8516c356d82ede477f1db486
#
_cell.length_a   1.000
_cell.length_b   1.000
_cell.length_c   1.000
_cell.angle_alpha   90.00
_cell.angle_beta   90.00
_cell.angle_gamma   90.00
#
_symmetry.space_group_name_H-M   'P 1'
#
loop_
_entity.id
_entity.type
_entity.pdbx_description
1 polymer ?
#
loop_
_entity_poly.entity_id
_entity_poly.type
_entity_poly.pdbx_seq_one_letter_code
_entity_poly.pdbx_strand_id
1 'polypeptide(L)'
;SAGRAALEQEIAQQENVAAYVTGIGGYGVYPTMVIDRFGLPWTADTIAHEWIHNYLAFQPLGWAMLEGGEHVTINETVASIAGEELGRALLTRYYPDLLPPPEPPVQTPDEAETPLNEPQPFEFGPEMRATRLVVDELLAGGYVEEAEAFMEARRKTFAEHGYYLRVLNQAYFAFHGSYATGAAASDPIGPKLEQLRALSPSLQAFLQTAAKLTSVQALDAALAQLESPDTLP
;
A
#
# COMPACT_ATOMS: atom_id res chain seq x y z
N SER A 1 -19.18 -2.11 11.00
CA SER A 1 -20.38 -2.54 11.73
C SER A 1 -20.11 -2.50 13.23
N ALA A 2 -21.18 -2.36 14.05
CA ALA A 2 -21.05 -2.29 15.51
C ALA A 2 -20.28 -3.47 16.12
N GLY A 3 -20.42 -4.68 15.55
CA GLY A 3 -19.71 -5.87 16.03
C GLY A 3 -18.19 -5.80 15.88
N ARG A 4 -17.66 -5.17 14.81
CA ARG A 4 -16.21 -5.01 14.65
C ARG A 4 -15.64 -4.04 15.68
N ALA A 5 -16.32 -2.92 15.91
CA ALA A 5 -15.88 -1.94 16.92
C ALA A 5 -15.91 -2.52 18.34
N ALA A 6 -16.91 -3.33 18.67
CA ALA A 6 -16.99 -4.00 19.97
C ALA A 6 -15.81 -5.00 20.15
N LEU A 7 -15.51 -5.78 19.13
CA LEU A 7 -14.41 -6.73 19.17
C LEU A 7 -13.04 -6.02 19.29
N GLU A 8 -12.82 -4.93 18.54
CA GLU A 8 -11.60 -4.13 18.65
C GLU A 8 -11.42 -3.56 20.06
N GLN A 9 -12.50 -3.04 20.64
CA GLN A 9 -12.47 -2.51 21.97
C GLN A 9 -12.19 -3.60 23.03
N GLU A 10 -12.80 -4.77 22.88
CA GLU A 10 -12.57 -5.91 23.78
C GLU A 10 -11.12 -6.36 23.72
N ILE A 11 -10.56 -6.56 22.53
CA ILE A 11 -9.14 -6.95 22.36
C ILE A 11 -8.21 -5.89 22.95
N ALA A 12 -8.46 -4.61 22.64
CA ALA A 12 -7.63 -3.51 23.13
C ALA A 12 -7.61 -3.44 24.67
N GLN A 13 -8.76 -3.68 25.33
CA GLN A 13 -8.89 -3.67 26.77
C GLN A 13 -8.27 -4.90 27.45
N GLN A 14 -8.41 -6.08 26.86
CA GLN A 14 -7.92 -7.33 27.45
C GLN A 14 -6.43 -7.52 27.27
N GLU A 15 -5.90 -7.19 26.10
CA GLU A 15 -4.52 -7.48 25.72
C GLU A 15 -3.60 -6.23 25.77
N ASN A 16 -4.17 -5.05 26.02
CA ASN A 16 -3.46 -3.76 26.00
C ASN A 16 -2.70 -3.52 24.67
N VAL A 17 -3.38 -3.77 23.55
CA VAL A 17 -2.83 -3.59 22.20
C VAL A 17 -3.79 -2.80 21.32
N ALA A 18 -3.29 -2.11 20.32
CA ALA A 18 -4.13 -1.56 19.26
C ALA A 18 -4.74 -2.71 18.42
N ALA A 19 -6.02 -2.62 18.12
CA ALA A 19 -6.74 -3.63 17.34
C ALA A 19 -7.43 -3.02 16.12
N TYR A 20 -7.38 -3.73 14.99
CA TYR A 20 -8.06 -3.35 13.75
C TYR A 20 -8.69 -4.58 13.10
N VAL A 21 -10.01 -4.68 13.13
CA VAL A 21 -10.77 -5.80 12.55
C VAL A 21 -11.23 -5.42 11.15
N THR A 22 -10.63 -6.00 10.14
CA THR A 22 -10.95 -5.75 8.74
C THR A 22 -11.30 -7.04 8.01
N GLY A 23 -11.91 -6.92 6.84
CA GLY A 23 -12.03 -8.03 5.90
C GLY A 23 -10.80 -8.07 5.02
N ILE A 24 -10.32 -9.26 4.73
CA ILE A 24 -9.30 -9.48 3.71
C ILE A 24 -9.97 -9.67 2.36
N GLY A 25 -9.34 -9.14 1.29
CA GLY A 25 -9.85 -9.24 -0.09
C GLY A 25 -9.61 -10.61 -0.68
N GLY A 26 -8.45 -11.17 -0.40
CA GLY A 26 -8.02 -12.49 -0.83
C GLY A 26 -7.12 -13.15 0.19
N TYR A 27 -6.67 -14.37 -0.14
CA TYR A 27 -5.68 -15.12 0.62
C TYR A 27 -4.84 -15.98 -0.31
N GLY A 28 -3.55 -15.69 -0.41
CA GLY A 28 -2.57 -16.32 -1.30
C GLY A 28 -2.17 -17.72 -0.87
N VAL A 29 -3.13 -18.62 -0.75
CA VAL A 29 -2.92 -20.05 -0.48
C VAL A 29 -3.32 -20.89 -1.70
N TYR A 30 -3.15 -22.18 -1.62
CA TYR A 30 -3.60 -23.08 -2.68
C TYR A 30 -4.78 -23.96 -2.19
N PRO A 31 -5.97 -23.86 -2.82
CA PRO A 31 -6.34 -22.90 -3.86
C PRO A 31 -6.44 -21.48 -3.33
N THR A 32 -6.10 -20.47 -4.14
CA THR A 32 -6.29 -19.06 -3.83
C THR A 32 -7.75 -18.77 -3.56
N MET A 33 -8.03 -18.03 -2.48
CA MET A 33 -9.37 -17.61 -2.10
C MET A 33 -9.51 -16.10 -2.32
N VAL A 34 -10.58 -15.67 -2.98
CA VAL A 34 -10.90 -14.25 -3.23
C VAL A 34 -12.35 -14.00 -2.88
N ILE A 35 -12.63 -12.85 -2.25
CA ILE A 35 -13.97 -12.41 -1.94
C ILE A 35 -14.69 -11.98 -3.24
N ASP A 36 -15.90 -12.48 -3.46
CA ASP A 36 -16.76 -12.08 -4.60
C ASP A 36 -17.78 -11.01 -4.16
N ARG A 37 -17.34 -9.75 -4.03
CA ARG A 37 -18.20 -8.64 -3.58
C ARG A 37 -18.05 -7.33 -4.34
N PHE A 38 -16.99 -7.14 -5.11
CA PHE A 38 -16.59 -5.80 -5.59
C PHE A 38 -16.56 -5.64 -7.12
N GLY A 39 -17.13 -6.58 -7.84
CA GLY A 39 -17.15 -6.56 -9.30
C GLY A 39 -15.88 -7.09 -9.95
N LEU A 40 -15.97 -7.32 -11.28
CA LEU A 40 -14.91 -8.01 -12.02
C LEU A 40 -13.56 -7.28 -12.06
N PRO A 41 -13.47 -5.94 -12.19
CA PRO A 41 -12.18 -5.26 -12.17
C PRO A 41 -11.39 -5.54 -10.89
N TRP A 42 -12.00 -5.26 -9.75
CA TRP A 42 -11.38 -5.51 -8.45
C TRP A 42 -11.04 -6.99 -8.24
N THR A 43 -11.93 -7.88 -8.65
CA THR A 43 -11.71 -9.34 -8.53
C THR A 43 -10.52 -9.80 -9.37
N ALA A 44 -10.35 -9.26 -10.58
CA ALA A 44 -9.22 -9.57 -11.44
C ALA A 44 -7.89 -9.13 -10.83
N ASP A 45 -7.83 -7.91 -10.30
CA ASP A 45 -6.65 -7.38 -9.61
C ASP A 45 -6.31 -8.23 -8.40
N THR A 46 -7.32 -8.56 -7.58
CA THR A 46 -7.13 -9.36 -6.36
C THR A 46 -6.67 -10.79 -6.68
N ILE A 47 -7.26 -11.46 -7.67
CA ILE A 47 -6.81 -12.80 -8.09
C ILE A 47 -5.35 -12.76 -8.53
N ALA A 48 -4.97 -11.76 -9.32
CA ALA A 48 -3.60 -11.62 -9.78
C ALA A 48 -2.64 -11.32 -8.61
N HIS A 49 -3.02 -10.42 -7.69
CA HIS A 49 -2.28 -10.10 -6.47
C HIS A 49 -1.99 -11.37 -5.65
N GLU A 50 -3.03 -12.13 -5.32
CA GLU A 50 -2.87 -13.36 -4.53
C GLU A 50 -2.05 -14.44 -5.28
N TRP A 51 -2.13 -14.48 -6.61
CA TRP A 51 -1.31 -15.37 -7.40
C TRP A 51 0.18 -14.96 -7.36
N ILE A 52 0.48 -13.68 -7.32
CA ILE A 52 1.86 -13.20 -7.15
C ILE A 52 2.42 -13.65 -5.79
N HIS A 53 1.65 -13.64 -4.71
CA HIS A 53 2.09 -14.22 -3.44
C HIS A 53 2.45 -15.70 -3.57
N ASN A 54 1.66 -16.50 -4.30
CA ASN A 54 2.00 -17.91 -4.55
C ASN A 54 3.30 -18.06 -5.36
N TYR A 55 3.55 -17.17 -6.34
CA TYR A 55 4.82 -17.15 -7.07
C TYR A 55 5.99 -16.77 -6.16
N LEU A 56 5.83 -15.72 -5.35
CA LEU A 56 6.87 -15.23 -4.45
C LEU A 56 7.16 -16.21 -3.30
N ALA A 57 6.21 -17.02 -2.88
CA ALA A 57 6.39 -18.00 -1.79
C ALA A 57 7.57 -18.95 -1.96
N PHE A 58 7.99 -19.20 -3.20
CA PHE A 58 9.15 -20.04 -3.53
C PHE A 58 10.41 -19.24 -3.89
N GLN A 59 10.41 -17.93 -3.63
CA GLN A 59 11.48 -17.01 -3.95
C GLN A 59 12.09 -16.41 -2.67
N PRO A 60 13.31 -15.84 -2.73
CA PRO A 60 13.94 -15.21 -1.57
C PRO A 60 13.05 -14.18 -0.86
N LEU A 61 12.32 -13.32 -1.60
CA LEU A 61 11.41 -12.33 -1.02
C LEU A 61 10.27 -12.99 -0.24
N GLY A 62 9.72 -14.10 -0.71
CA GLY A 62 8.67 -14.84 0.00
C GLY A 62 9.16 -15.46 1.31
N TRP A 63 10.39 -15.94 1.35
CA TRP A 63 11.00 -16.43 2.59
C TRP A 63 11.30 -15.30 3.56
N ALA A 64 11.84 -14.17 3.08
CA ALA A 64 12.11 -13.00 3.90
C ALA A 64 10.83 -12.41 4.52
N MET A 65 9.67 -12.56 3.88
CA MET A 65 8.38 -12.10 4.41
C MET A 65 8.08 -12.69 5.81
N LEU A 66 8.59 -13.88 6.13
CA LEU A 66 8.40 -14.52 7.43
C LEU A 66 9.12 -13.75 8.57
N GLU A 67 10.07 -12.92 8.25
CA GLU A 67 10.78 -12.06 9.22
C GLU A 67 9.99 -10.79 9.59
N GLY A 68 8.92 -10.47 8.81
CA GLY A 68 8.09 -9.30 9.04
C GLY A 68 8.70 -7.98 8.56
N GLY A 69 8.18 -6.84 9.03
CA GLY A 69 8.73 -5.52 8.76
C GLY A 69 8.75 -5.13 7.28
N GLU A 70 9.88 -4.61 6.80
CA GLU A 70 10.06 -4.13 5.43
C GLU A 70 9.84 -5.22 4.36
N HIS A 71 10.09 -6.49 4.71
CA HIS A 71 9.90 -7.62 3.81
C HIS A 71 8.42 -7.82 3.44
N VAL A 72 7.53 -7.65 4.43
CA VAL A 72 6.08 -7.67 4.18
C VAL A 72 5.70 -6.51 3.26
N THR A 73 6.19 -5.30 3.54
CA THR A 73 5.91 -4.11 2.72
C THR A 73 6.39 -4.28 1.28
N ILE A 74 7.60 -4.80 1.07
CA ILE A 74 8.11 -5.08 -0.27
C ILE A 74 7.24 -6.12 -0.98
N ASN A 75 6.91 -7.23 -0.31
CA ASN A 75 6.14 -8.33 -0.88
C ASN A 75 4.72 -7.90 -1.28
N GLU A 76 4.00 -7.24 -0.37
CA GLU A 76 2.65 -6.71 -0.61
C GLU A 76 2.63 -5.67 -1.74
N THR A 77 3.63 -4.79 -1.77
CA THR A 77 3.71 -3.74 -2.80
C THR A 77 4.03 -4.33 -4.18
N VAL A 78 4.93 -5.32 -4.25
CA VAL A 78 5.20 -6.05 -5.50
C VAL A 78 3.95 -6.76 -6.00
N ALA A 79 3.22 -7.43 -5.10
CA ALA A 79 1.98 -8.11 -5.43
C ALA A 79 0.90 -7.12 -5.92
N SER A 80 0.80 -5.94 -5.31
CA SER A 80 -0.15 -4.89 -5.72
C SER A 80 0.19 -4.33 -7.11
N ILE A 81 1.43 -3.90 -7.35
CA ILE A 81 1.87 -3.37 -8.66
C ILE A 81 1.63 -4.40 -9.78
N ALA A 82 2.03 -5.64 -9.55
CA ALA A 82 1.87 -6.69 -10.54
C ALA A 82 0.41 -7.12 -10.72
N GLY A 83 -0.36 -7.18 -9.64
CA GLY A 83 -1.78 -7.52 -9.64
C GLY A 83 -2.60 -6.53 -10.46
N GLU A 84 -2.44 -5.24 -10.22
CA GLU A 84 -3.10 -4.17 -10.97
C GLU A 84 -2.75 -4.21 -12.46
N GLU A 85 -1.48 -4.43 -12.81
CA GLU A 85 -1.06 -4.51 -14.21
C GLU A 85 -1.67 -5.73 -14.91
N LEU A 86 -1.68 -6.90 -14.27
CA LEU A 86 -2.27 -8.13 -14.81
C LEU A 86 -3.80 -8.03 -14.91
N GLY A 87 -4.46 -7.51 -13.90
CA GLY A 87 -5.90 -7.27 -13.90
C GLY A 87 -6.30 -6.31 -15.00
N ARG A 88 -5.59 -5.19 -15.15
CA ARG A 88 -5.79 -4.25 -16.26
C ARG A 88 -5.58 -4.91 -17.63
N ALA A 89 -4.54 -5.73 -17.80
CA ALA A 89 -4.27 -6.46 -19.04
C ALA A 89 -5.40 -7.44 -19.38
N LEU A 90 -5.93 -8.14 -18.39
CA LEU A 90 -7.09 -9.03 -18.53
C LEU A 90 -8.32 -8.25 -18.98
N LEU A 91 -8.64 -7.15 -18.30
CA LEU A 91 -9.79 -6.31 -18.64
C LEU A 91 -9.64 -5.73 -20.05
N THR A 92 -8.48 -5.20 -20.41
CA THR A 92 -8.21 -4.65 -21.74
C THR A 92 -8.47 -5.68 -22.83
N ARG A 93 -8.13 -6.93 -22.59
CA ARG A 93 -8.25 -7.99 -23.58
C ARG A 93 -9.67 -8.56 -23.69
N TYR A 94 -10.36 -8.72 -22.57
CA TYR A 94 -11.62 -9.51 -22.53
C TYR A 94 -12.84 -8.70 -22.13
N TYR A 95 -12.66 -7.57 -21.43
CA TYR A 95 -13.74 -6.77 -20.85
C TYR A 95 -13.44 -5.26 -20.95
N PRO A 96 -13.15 -4.74 -22.16
CA PRO A 96 -12.72 -3.34 -22.32
C PRO A 96 -13.75 -2.32 -21.82
N ASP A 97 -15.03 -2.68 -21.84
CA ASP A 97 -16.13 -1.83 -21.36
C ASP A 97 -16.14 -1.66 -19.82
N LEU A 98 -15.36 -2.47 -19.10
CA LEU A 98 -15.23 -2.39 -17.64
C LEU A 98 -13.99 -1.63 -17.20
N LEU A 99 -13.14 -1.19 -18.13
CA LEU A 99 -12.02 -0.31 -17.78
C LEU A 99 -12.54 1.03 -17.29
N PRO A 100 -11.94 1.58 -16.21
CA PRO A 100 -12.24 2.95 -15.84
C PRO A 100 -11.92 3.88 -17.02
N PRO A 101 -12.66 4.98 -17.18
CA PRO A 101 -12.30 5.98 -18.18
C PRO A 101 -10.85 6.41 -17.96
N PRO A 102 -10.08 6.69 -19.04
CA PRO A 102 -8.71 7.19 -18.88
C PRO A 102 -8.75 8.41 -17.96
N GLU A 103 -7.89 8.40 -16.94
CA GLU A 103 -7.74 9.59 -16.11
C GLU A 103 -7.44 10.77 -17.02
N PRO A 104 -8.12 11.92 -16.83
CA PRO A 104 -7.76 13.11 -17.57
C PRO A 104 -6.25 13.35 -17.33
N PRO A 105 -5.50 13.76 -18.38
CA PRO A 105 -4.08 14.02 -18.21
C PRO A 105 -3.92 14.90 -16.97
N VAL A 106 -3.09 14.45 -16.04
CA VAL A 106 -2.72 15.28 -14.89
C VAL A 106 -2.24 16.56 -15.49
N GLN A 107 -3.06 17.60 -15.40
CA GLN A 107 -2.61 18.94 -15.74
C GLN A 107 -1.51 19.19 -14.71
N THR A 108 -0.24 19.01 -15.13
CA THR A 108 0.86 19.61 -14.39
C THR A 108 0.42 21.05 -14.20
N PRO A 109 0.30 21.52 -12.96
CA PRO A 109 0.01 22.92 -12.76
C PRO A 109 1.09 23.64 -13.57
N ASP A 110 0.68 24.27 -14.66
CA ASP A 110 1.49 25.30 -15.30
C ASP A 110 1.94 26.16 -14.13
N GLU A 111 3.18 26.61 -14.10
CA GLU A 111 3.76 27.43 -13.02
C GLU A 111 3.01 28.76 -12.83
N ALA A 112 1.71 28.75 -12.98
CA ALA A 112 0.79 29.80 -12.55
C ALA A 112 0.80 29.76 -11.03
N GLU A 113 1.57 30.67 -10.46
CA GLU A 113 1.64 31.05 -9.07
C GLU A 113 0.27 30.82 -8.38
N THR A 114 0.10 29.64 -7.77
CA THR A 114 -1.04 29.43 -6.87
C THR A 114 -0.86 30.46 -5.77
N PRO A 115 -1.83 31.37 -5.56
CA PRO A 115 -1.69 32.37 -4.51
C PRO A 115 -1.42 31.65 -3.20
N LEU A 116 -0.32 31.98 -2.53
CA LEU A 116 0.15 31.40 -1.27
C LEU A 116 -0.86 31.51 -0.11
N ASN A 117 -2.10 31.92 -0.38
CA ASN A 117 -3.11 32.26 0.62
C ASN A 117 -4.47 31.56 0.45
N GLU A 118 -4.65 30.65 -0.52
CA GLU A 118 -5.85 29.82 -0.54
C GLU A 118 -5.62 28.55 0.28
N PRO A 119 -6.53 28.21 1.23
CA PRO A 119 -6.42 26.95 1.96
C PRO A 119 -6.48 25.81 0.94
N GLN A 120 -5.45 24.96 0.93
CA GLN A 120 -5.41 23.78 0.09
C GLN A 120 -6.62 22.89 0.40
N PRO A 121 -7.28 22.30 -0.60
CA PRO A 121 -8.39 21.40 -0.36
C PRO A 121 -7.91 20.22 0.52
N PHE A 122 -8.76 19.81 1.47
CA PHE A 122 -8.47 18.66 2.32
C PHE A 122 -8.55 17.39 1.47
N GLU A 123 -7.41 16.80 1.15
CA GLU A 123 -7.30 15.58 0.37
C GLU A 123 -6.88 14.40 1.25
N PHE A 124 -7.59 13.28 1.12
CA PHE A 124 -7.37 12.10 1.97
C PHE A 124 -5.93 11.60 1.95
N GLY A 125 -5.34 11.44 0.77
CA GLY A 125 -3.99 10.87 0.60
C GLY A 125 -2.90 11.70 1.29
N PRO A 126 -2.69 12.96 0.91
CA PRO A 126 -1.72 13.85 1.54
C PRO A 126 -1.92 14.00 3.06
N GLU A 127 -3.18 14.14 3.51
CA GLU A 127 -3.50 14.29 4.92
C GLU A 127 -3.25 13.02 5.74
N MET A 128 -3.54 11.85 5.17
CA MET A 128 -3.25 10.57 5.81
C MET A 128 -1.73 10.34 5.91
N ARG A 129 -0.99 10.67 4.86
CA ARG A 129 0.47 10.59 4.87
C ARG A 129 1.08 11.55 5.92
N ALA A 130 0.63 12.79 5.98
CA ALA A 130 1.07 13.74 7.00
C ALA A 130 0.76 13.24 8.42
N THR A 131 -0.43 12.65 8.62
CA THR A 131 -0.81 12.02 9.87
C THR A 131 0.14 10.87 10.24
N ARG A 132 0.46 10.02 9.29
CA ARG A 132 1.37 8.88 9.49
C ARG A 132 2.76 9.34 9.92
N LEU A 133 3.34 10.34 9.27
CA LEU A 133 4.68 10.84 9.60
C LEU A 133 4.77 11.35 11.04
N VAL A 134 3.76 12.10 11.50
CA VAL A 134 3.70 12.56 12.90
C VAL A 134 3.56 11.40 13.87
N VAL A 135 2.74 10.40 13.53
CA VAL A 135 2.57 9.18 14.36
C VAL A 135 3.88 8.42 14.48
N ASP A 136 4.61 8.24 13.37
CA ASP A 136 5.89 7.54 13.36
C ASP A 136 6.93 8.26 14.23
N GLU A 137 6.97 9.61 14.20
CA GLU A 137 7.85 10.41 15.04
C GLU A 137 7.50 10.25 16.54
N LEU A 138 6.21 10.32 16.90
CA LEU A 138 5.75 10.13 18.28
C LEU A 138 6.11 8.73 18.79
N LEU A 139 5.85 7.70 18.00
CA LEU A 139 6.15 6.31 18.35
C LEU A 139 7.64 6.06 18.48
N ALA A 140 8.47 6.63 17.60
CA ALA A 140 9.92 6.56 17.67
C ALA A 140 10.46 7.22 18.94
N GLY A 141 9.78 8.26 19.44
CA GLY A 141 10.08 8.91 20.72
C GLY A 141 9.54 8.17 21.95
N GLY A 142 8.77 7.08 21.77
CA GLY A 142 8.13 6.33 22.86
C GLY A 142 6.82 6.96 23.37
N TYR A 143 6.29 8.00 22.71
CA TYR A 143 5.08 8.73 23.08
C TYR A 143 3.82 8.03 22.55
N VAL A 144 3.56 6.81 23.05
CA VAL A 144 2.48 5.94 22.54
C VAL A 144 1.09 6.53 22.79
N GLU A 145 0.86 7.05 24.01
CA GLU A 145 -0.43 7.64 24.39
C GLU A 145 -0.74 8.90 23.58
N GLU A 146 0.27 9.74 23.34
CA GLU A 146 0.17 10.94 22.53
C GLU A 146 -0.08 10.58 21.05
N ALA A 147 0.55 9.54 20.53
CA ALA A 147 0.31 9.04 19.18
C ALA A 147 -1.13 8.56 19.00
N GLU A 148 -1.66 7.78 19.93
CA GLU A 148 -3.07 7.32 19.90
C GLU A 148 -4.06 8.49 20.04
N ALA A 149 -3.79 9.45 20.91
CA ALA A 149 -4.61 10.64 21.06
C ALA A 149 -4.59 11.50 19.78
N PHE A 150 -3.44 11.65 19.15
CA PHE A 150 -3.29 12.36 17.89
C PHE A 150 -4.06 11.65 16.76
N MET A 151 -3.93 10.34 16.63
CA MET A 151 -4.67 9.55 15.63
C MET A 151 -6.18 9.71 15.78
N GLU A 152 -6.71 9.66 17.01
CA GLU A 152 -8.15 9.87 17.25
C GLU A 152 -8.60 11.31 16.92
N ALA A 153 -7.78 12.32 17.21
CA ALA A 153 -8.06 13.69 16.80
C ALA A 153 -8.10 13.80 15.26
N ARG A 154 -7.12 13.23 14.57
CA ARG A 154 -7.08 13.20 13.09
C ARG A 154 -8.26 12.44 12.50
N ARG A 155 -8.67 11.32 13.09
CA ARG A 155 -9.86 10.57 12.66
C ARG A 155 -11.13 11.42 12.65
N LYS A 156 -11.30 12.29 13.68
CA LYS A 156 -12.40 13.26 13.75
C LYS A 156 -12.30 14.29 12.64
N THR A 157 -11.12 14.85 12.41
CA THR A 157 -10.87 15.80 11.32
C THR A 157 -11.19 15.16 9.96
N PHE A 158 -10.77 13.91 9.70
CA PHE A 158 -11.17 13.20 8.48
C PHE A 158 -12.69 13.10 8.33
N ALA A 159 -13.41 12.78 9.42
CA ALA A 159 -14.86 12.67 9.39
C ALA A 159 -15.56 14.02 9.10
N GLU A 160 -15.03 15.14 9.61
CA GLU A 160 -15.50 16.50 9.34
C GLU A 160 -15.39 16.86 7.85
N HIS A 161 -14.40 16.27 7.14
CA HIS A 161 -14.21 16.44 5.69
C HIS A 161 -14.84 15.32 4.85
N GLY A 162 -15.71 14.49 5.45
CA GLY A 162 -16.47 13.46 4.73
C GLY A 162 -15.79 12.09 4.63
N TYR A 163 -14.60 11.91 5.21
CA TYR A 163 -13.88 10.64 5.21
C TYR A 163 -14.12 9.88 6.51
N TYR A 164 -15.06 8.94 6.50
CA TYR A 164 -15.48 8.20 7.69
C TYR A 164 -14.60 6.97 7.95
N LEU A 165 -13.57 7.14 8.78
CA LEU A 165 -12.76 6.06 9.31
C LEU A 165 -13.40 5.54 10.60
N ARG A 166 -13.61 4.22 10.70
CA ARG A 166 -14.16 3.59 11.92
C ARG A 166 -13.18 3.69 13.08
N VAL A 167 -11.90 3.45 12.80
CA VAL A 167 -10.78 3.56 13.71
C VAL A 167 -9.56 4.05 12.96
N LEU A 168 -8.71 4.82 13.62
CA LEU A 168 -7.39 5.19 13.15
C LEU A 168 -6.45 5.03 14.37
N ASN A 169 -5.61 4.00 14.34
CA ASN A 169 -4.72 3.60 15.42
C ASN A 169 -3.47 2.92 14.85
N GLN A 170 -2.56 2.47 15.68
CA GLN A 170 -1.34 1.78 15.25
C GLN A 170 -1.65 0.53 14.39
N ALA A 171 -2.68 -0.25 14.75
CA ALA A 171 -3.05 -1.44 13.98
C ALA A 171 -3.62 -1.09 12.59
N TYR A 172 -4.32 0.04 12.45
CA TYR A 172 -4.73 0.57 11.14
C TYR A 172 -3.50 0.86 10.27
N PHE A 173 -2.52 1.56 10.82
CA PHE A 173 -1.29 1.87 10.08
C PHE A 173 -0.42 0.64 9.83
N ALA A 174 -0.37 -0.32 10.73
CA ALA A 174 0.34 -1.58 10.50
C ALA A 174 -0.26 -2.36 9.32
N PHE A 175 -1.59 -2.38 9.20
CA PHE A 175 -2.27 -3.07 8.11
C PHE A 175 -2.18 -2.29 6.79
N HIS A 176 -2.56 -1.00 6.76
CA HIS A 176 -2.58 -0.22 5.52
C HIS A 176 -1.19 0.26 5.09
N GLY A 177 -0.24 0.38 6.01
CA GLY A 177 1.13 0.77 5.71
C GLY A 177 1.96 -0.33 5.07
N SER A 178 1.53 -1.60 5.13
CA SER A 178 2.18 -2.69 4.40
C SER A 178 1.99 -2.58 2.87
N TYR A 179 1.00 -1.81 2.43
CA TYR A 179 0.80 -1.47 1.01
C TYR A 179 1.45 -0.10 0.75
N ALA A 180 2.72 -0.10 0.36
CA ALA A 180 3.52 1.14 0.31
C ALA A 180 3.11 2.13 -0.80
N THR A 181 2.22 1.75 -1.71
CA THR A 181 1.55 2.64 -2.68
C THR A 181 0.32 3.33 -2.07
N GLY A 182 -0.14 2.91 -0.89
CA GLY A 182 -1.32 3.45 -0.23
C GLY A 182 -1.06 4.76 0.53
N ALA A 183 -2.15 5.52 0.78
CA ALA A 183 -2.11 6.79 1.50
C ALA A 183 -1.55 6.70 2.93
N ALA A 184 -1.67 5.54 3.59
CA ALA A 184 -1.16 5.30 4.93
C ALA A 184 0.34 4.91 4.97
N ALA A 185 0.99 4.80 3.82
CA ALA A 185 2.41 4.49 3.73
C ALA A 185 3.26 5.75 3.91
N SER A 186 4.25 5.68 4.78
CA SER A 186 5.30 6.71 4.93
C SER A 186 6.64 6.27 4.35
N ASP A 187 6.77 4.98 4.09
CA ASP A 187 8.00 4.35 3.65
C ASP A 187 8.32 4.69 2.18
N PRO A 188 9.57 4.95 1.83
CA PRO A 188 10.00 5.16 0.44
C PRO A 188 9.98 3.91 -0.43
N ILE A 189 9.63 2.73 0.11
CA ILE A 189 9.60 1.45 -0.62
C ILE A 189 8.64 1.51 -1.81
N GLY A 190 7.43 2.08 -1.65
CA GLY A 190 6.44 2.18 -2.71
C GLY A 190 6.97 2.90 -3.95
N PRO A 191 7.35 4.19 -3.84
CA PRO A 191 7.93 4.94 -4.96
C PRO A 191 9.15 4.26 -5.60
N LYS A 192 10.00 3.61 -4.81
CA LYS A 192 11.16 2.87 -5.32
C LYS A 192 10.75 1.63 -6.13
N LEU A 193 9.73 0.89 -5.69
CA LEU A 193 9.22 -0.27 -6.42
C LEU A 193 8.48 0.15 -7.70
N GLU A 194 7.74 1.26 -7.67
CA GLU A 194 7.16 1.86 -8.88
C GLU A 194 8.25 2.28 -9.87
N GLN A 195 9.32 2.89 -9.39
CA GLN A 195 10.48 3.24 -10.21
C GLN A 195 11.17 1.99 -10.79
N LEU A 196 11.36 0.94 -9.97
CA LEU A 196 11.90 -0.34 -10.43
C LEU A 196 11.02 -0.94 -11.53
N ARG A 197 9.67 -0.87 -11.37
CA ARG A 197 8.75 -1.34 -12.40
C ARG A 197 8.86 -0.50 -13.67
N ALA A 198 8.94 0.81 -13.58
CA ALA A 198 9.07 1.71 -14.72
C ALA A 198 10.38 1.49 -15.51
N LEU A 199 11.49 1.22 -14.82
CA LEU A 199 12.77 0.91 -15.42
C LEU A 199 12.87 -0.52 -15.98
N SER A 200 11.99 -1.42 -15.58
CA SER A 200 11.99 -2.82 -16.03
C SER A 200 11.36 -2.93 -17.42
N PRO A 201 11.99 -3.65 -18.38
CA PRO A 201 11.50 -3.75 -19.75
C PRO A 201 10.19 -4.54 -19.88
N SER A 202 9.81 -5.30 -18.87
CA SER A 202 8.57 -6.07 -18.81
C SER A 202 8.17 -6.36 -17.37
N LEU A 203 6.90 -6.72 -17.15
CA LEU A 203 6.43 -7.22 -15.86
C LEU A 203 7.22 -8.46 -15.41
N GLN A 204 7.56 -9.35 -16.33
CA GLN A 204 8.37 -10.53 -16.05
C GLN A 204 9.76 -10.13 -15.50
N ALA A 205 10.44 -9.17 -16.13
CA ALA A 205 11.73 -8.68 -15.67
C ALA A 205 11.64 -8.02 -14.30
N PHE A 206 10.61 -7.21 -14.06
CA PHE A 206 10.31 -6.64 -12.75
C PHE A 206 10.16 -7.72 -11.69
N LEU A 207 9.29 -8.72 -11.93
CA LEU A 207 9.04 -9.80 -10.97
C LEU A 207 10.30 -10.65 -10.70
N GLN A 208 11.12 -10.92 -11.72
CA GLN A 208 12.37 -11.66 -11.54
C GLN A 208 13.40 -10.90 -10.69
N THR A 209 13.42 -9.57 -10.78
CA THR A 209 14.26 -8.72 -9.95
C THR A 209 13.68 -8.62 -8.55
N ALA A 210 12.40 -8.27 -8.43
CA ALA A 210 11.71 -8.09 -7.17
C ALA A 210 11.72 -9.38 -6.29
N ALA A 211 11.58 -10.54 -6.91
CA ALA A 211 11.60 -11.84 -6.21
C ALA A 211 12.91 -12.11 -5.42
N LYS A 212 13.98 -11.36 -5.71
CA LYS A 212 15.29 -11.49 -5.05
C LYS A 212 15.52 -10.44 -3.96
N LEU A 213 14.62 -9.48 -3.81
CA LEU A 213 14.76 -8.37 -2.86
C LEU A 213 14.51 -8.88 -1.44
N THR A 214 15.52 -8.88 -0.62
CA THR A 214 15.45 -9.29 0.80
C THR A 214 15.72 -8.12 1.74
N SER A 215 15.76 -6.88 1.23
CA SER A 215 15.92 -5.65 2.03
C SER A 215 15.69 -4.41 1.17
N VAL A 216 15.48 -3.25 1.81
CA VAL A 216 15.46 -1.93 1.14
C VAL A 216 16.80 -1.64 0.47
N GLN A 217 17.92 -2.04 1.09
CA GLN A 217 19.26 -1.88 0.51
C GLN A 217 19.41 -2.68 -0.78
N ALA A 218 18.83 -3.89 -0.85
CA ALA A 218 18.81 -4.68 -2.09
C ALA A 218 17.97 -4.00 -3.19
N LEU A 219 16.88 -3.34 -2.82
CA LEU A 219 16.06 -2.55 -3.74
C LEU A 219 16.84 -1.34 -4.27
N ASP A 220 17.53 -0.60 -3.39
CA ASP A 220 18.38 0.53 -3.79
C ASP A 220 19.50 0.11 -4.75
N ALA A 221 20.13 -1.04 -4.48
CA ALA A 221 21.16 -1.60 -5.36
C ALA A 221 20.61 -2.01 -6.74
N ALA A 222 19.39 -2.60 -6.77
CA ALA A 222 18.74 -2.96 -8.03
C ALA A 222 18.37 -1.74 -8.88
N LEU A 223 17.90 -0.66 -8.25
CA LEU A 223 17.63 0.60 -8.92
C LEU A 223 18.91 1.22 -9.51
N ALA A 224 19.96 1.33 -8.70
CA ALA A 224 21.24 1.88 -9.16
C ALA A 224 21.82 1.10 -10.36
N GLN A 225 21.64 -0.22 -10.40
CA GLN A 225 22.09 -1.05 -11.50
C GLN A 225 21.31 -0.79 -12.79
N LEU A 226 19.99 -0.52 -12.72
CA LEU A 226 19.18 -0.21 -13.89
C LEU A 226 19.36 1.22 -14.40
N GLU A 227 19.68 2.15 -13.52
CA GLU A 227 19.97 3.56 -13.87
C GLU A 227 21.33 3.75 -14.53
N SER A 228 22.28 2.84 -14.29
CA SER A 228 23.65 2.90 -14.83
C SER A 228 23.96 1.69 -15.72
N PRO A 229 23.32 1.54 -16.90
CA PRO A 229 23.50 0.36 -17.76
C PRO A 229 24.90 0.24 -18.38
N ASP A 230 25.75 1.27 -18.29
CA ASP A 230 27.07 1.33 -18.94
C ASP A 230 28.24 0.68 -18.13
N THR A 231 27.94 -0.02 -17.04
CA THR A 231 28.97 -0.67 -16.20
C THR A 231 28.94 -2.20 -16.29
N LEU A 232 28.53 -2.79 -17.40
CA LEU A 232 28.74 -4.21 -17.65
C LEU A 232 30.12 -4.41 -18.31
N PRO A 233 30.98 -5.30 -17.75
CA PRO A 233 32.27 -5.63 -18.30
C PRO A 233 32.23 -6.35 -19.65
#